data_bf254b14d6ce3dca2480ee418de6d975
#
_entry.id   bf254b14d6ce3dca2480ee418de6d975
#
_cell.length_a   1.000
_cell.length_b   1.000
_cell.length_c   1.000
_cell.angle_alpha   90.00
_cell.angle_beta   90.00
_cell.angle_gamma   90.00
#
_symmetry.space_group_name_H-M   'P 1'
#
loop_
_entity.id
_entity.type
_entity.pdbx_description
1 polymer ?
#
loop_
_entity_poly.entity_id
_entity_poly.type
_entity_poly.pdbx_seq_one_letter_code
_entity_poly.pdbx_strand_id
1 'polypeptide(L)'
;MKNTKKLKKNYEFNNTFKRGKYYSGNYIECFYIKNNKNINYYGIAISSKLCNAVKRNRLKRVIREAYRNNEKSINKGNTFVFLWKKKIRIEQCKYNNVYEDMTNILKKIGIYYNEQNNN
;
A
#
# COMPACT_ATOMS: atom_id res chain seq x y z
N MET A 1 2.20 -10.23 -9.94
CA MET A 1 1.00 -10.28 -9.08
C MET A 1 -0.19 -10.69 -9.92
N LYS A 2 -0.89 -11.71 -9.46
CA LYS A 2 -1.93 -12.35 -10.25
C LYS A 2 -3.25 -11.56 -10.30
N ASN A 3 -3.61 -10.93 -9.20
CA ASN A 3 -4.91 -10.28 -9.05
C ASN A 3 -4.80 -8.77 -8.88
N THR A 4 -3.66 -8.20 -9.20
CA THR A 4 -3.39 -6.79 -8.97
C THR A 4 -2.70 -6.14 -10.15
N LYS A 5 -3.14 -4.94 -10.48
CA LYS A 5 -2.49 -4.08 -11.47
C LYS A 5 -2.00 -2.80 -10.80
N LYS A 6 -1.00 -2.19 -11.40
CA LYS A 6 -0.39 -0.97 -10.90
C LYS A 6 -1.16 0.24 -11.42
N LEU A 7 -1.41 1.22 -10.54
CA LEU A 7 -1.95 2.50 -10.96
C LEU A 7 -0.93 3.23 -11.83
N LYS A 8 -1.38 3.87 -12.91
CA LYS A 8 -0.48 4.51 -13.88
C LYS A 8 -0.71 6.01 -14.02
N LYS A 9 -1.95 6.47 -13.85
CA LYS A 9 -2.31 7.85 -14.19
C LYS A 9 -2.53 8.70 -12.94
N ASN A 10 -2.17 9.97 -13.04
CA ASN A 10 -2.29 10.88 -11.91
C ASN A 10 -3.71 11.00 -11.38
N TYR A 11 -4.71 10.98 -12.27
CA TYR A 11 -6.10 11.09 -11.80
C TYR A 11 -6.54 9.89 -10.96
N GLU A 12 -5.95 8.72 -11.21
CA GLU A 12 -6.23 7.53 -10.41
C GLU A 12 -5.72 7.69 -8.98
N PHE A 13 -4.49 8.22 -8.84
CA PHE A 13 -3.93 8.54 -7.53
C PHE A 13 -4.77 9.60 -6.83
N ASN A 14 -5.11 10.67 -7.55
CA ASN A 14 -5.87 11.78 -6.98
C ASN A 14 -7.25 11.36 -6.52
N ASN A 15 -7.92 10.50 -7.28
CA ASN A 15 -9.23 9.97 -6.88
C ASN A 15 -9.13 9.20 -5.57
N THR A 16 -8.10 8.40 -5.43
CA THR A 16 -7.90 7.62 -4.21
C THR A 16 -7.59 8.52 -3.01
N PHE A 17 -6.79 9.57 -3.23
CA PHE A 17 -6.51 10.55 -2.17
C PHE A 17 -7.77 11.29 -1.73
N LYS A 18 -8.61 11.67 -2.68
CA LYS A 18 -9.81 12.47 -2.38
C LYS A 18 -10.93 11.65 -1.74
N ARG A 19 -11.17 10.44 -2.26
CA ARG A 19 -12.32 9.64 -1.88
C ARG A 19 -11.98 8.50 -0.94
N GLY A 20 -10.71 8.13 -0.88
CA GLY A 20 -10.27 7.01 -0.08
C GLY A 20 -10.22 7.30 1.39
N LYS A 21 -10.29 6.24 2.18
CA LYS A 21 -10.11 6.32 3.63
C LYS A 21 -8.63 6.20 3.95
N TYR A 22 -8.19 7.01 4.91
CA TYR A 22 -6.78 7.06 5.32
C TYR A 22 -6.51 6.11 6.47
N TYR A 23 -5.41 5.36 6.34
CA TYR A 23 -4.92 4.47 7.41
C TYR A 23 -3.45 4.76 7.63
N SER A 24 -3.05 4.83 8.89
CA SER A 24 -1.66 5.11 9.26
C SER A 24 -1.06 3.92 10.00
N GLY A 25 0.09 3.48 9.53
CA GLY A 25 0.92 2.50 10.25
C GLY A 25 2.04 3.19 11.01
N ASN A 26 3.04 2.41 11.39
CA ASN A 26 4.23 2.94 12.06
C ASN A 26 5.23 3.55 11.08
N TYR A 27 5.28 3.03 9.87
CA TYR A 27 6.26 3.43 8.85
C TYR A 27 5.61 3.95 7.58
N ILE A 28 4.47 3.39 7.19
CA ILE A 28 3.78 3.73 5.96
C ILE A 28 2.37 4.21 6.23
N GLU A 29 1.81 4.86 5.22
CA GLU A 29 0.43 5.31 5.22
C GLU A 29 -0.27 4.70 4.02
N CYS A 30 -1.59 4.56 4.09
CA CYS A 30 -2.37 3.97 3.02
C CYS A 30 -3.68 4.74 2.85
N PHE A 31 -3.97 5.11 1.60
CA PHE A 31 -5.31 5.55 1.21
C PHE A 31 -5.97 4.38 0.50
N TYR A 32 -7.18 4.05 0.92
CA TYR A 32 -7.90 2.89 0.45
C TYR A 32 -9.30 3.24 -0.01
N ILE A 33 -9.71 2.70 -1.16
CA ILE A 33 -11.07 2.81 -1.63
C ILE A 33 -11.49 1.50 -2.32
N LYS A 34 -12.73 1.11 -2.13
CA LYS A 34 -13.32 -0.01 -2.84
C LYS A 34 -13.56 0.38 -4.29
N ASN A 35 -13.20 -0.48 -5.25
CA ASN A 35 -13.33 -0.11 -6.66
C ASN A 35 -14.44 -0.86 -7.40
N ASN A 36 -15.11 -1.81 -6.75
CA ASN A 36 -16.21 -2.59 -7.34
C ASN A 36 -15.81 -3.37 -8.60
N LYS A 37 -14.52 -3.65 -8.77
CA LYS A 37 -14.03 -4.48 -9.85
C LYS A 37 -13.53 -5.80 -9.29
N ASN A 38 -13.23 -6.75 -10.17
CA ASN A 38 -12.75 -8.07 -9.75
C ASN A 38 -11.22 -8.13 -9.76
N ILE A 39 -10.59 -7.02 -9.39
CA ILE A 39 -9.15 -6.88 -9.40
C ILE A 39 -8.73 -5.80 -8.39
N ASN A 40 -7.52 -5.92 -7.87
CA ASN A 40 -6.94 -4.89 -7.01
C ASN A 40 -6.05 -3.96 -7.82
N TYR A 41 -5.92 -2.72 -7.37
CA TYR A 41 -4.96 -1.76 -7.92
C TYR A 41 -4.11 -1.23 -6.77
N TYR A 42 -2.84 -1.02 -7.03
CA TYR A 42 -1.97 -0.36 -6.06
C TYR A 42 -1.13 0.72 -6.72
N GLY A 43 -0.84 1.75 -5.96
CA GLY A 43 0.10 2.77 -6.35
C GLY A 43 0.99 3.10 -5.16
N ILE A 44 2.19 3.59 -5.43
CA ILE A 44 3.14 4.00 -4.40
C ILE A 44 3.56 5.43 -4.72
N ALA A 45 3.27 6.35 -3.80
CA ALA A 45 3.57 7.77 -3.98
C ALA A 45 4.64 8.19 -2.98
N ILE A 46 5.84 8.48 -3.46
CA ILE A 46 6.95 8.96 -2.65
C ILE A 46 7.37 10.32 -3.16
N SER A 47 7.30 11.33 -2.29
CA SER A 47 7.64 12.70 -2.66
C SER A 47 9.10 12.81 -3.09
N SER A 48 9.35 13.56 -4.19
CA SER A 48 10.70 13.84 -4.65
C SER A 48 11.48 14.70 -3.64
N LYS A 49 10.77 15.38 -2.74
CA LYS A 49 11.38 16.19 -1.69
C LYS A 49 11.90 15.36 -0.52
N LEU A 50 11.47 14.11 -0.41
CA LEU A 50 11.83 13.26 0.73
C LEU A 50 13.27 12.76 0.62
N CYS A 51 13.69 12.36 -0.57
CA CYS A 51 15.01 11.82 -0.82
C CYS A 51 15.30 11.78 -2.32
N ASN A 52 16.51 11.41 -2.71
CA ASN A 52 16.89 11.34 -4.11
C ASN A 52 16.24 10.15 -4.82
N ALA A 53 16.40 10.10 -6.15
CA ALA A 53 15.74 9.09 -6.98
C ALA A 53 16.15 7.65 -6.63
N VAL A 54 17.41 7.45 -6.31
CA VAL A 54 17.91 6.11 -5.95
C VAL A 54 17.23 5.61 -4.68
N LYS A 55 17.13 6.45 -3.67
CA LYS A 55 16.48 6.09 -2.42
C LYS A 55 14.96 5.94 -2.59
N ARG A 56 14.33 6.78 -3.41
CA ARG A 56 12.90 6.62 -3.71
C ARG A 56 12.61 5.26 -4.36
N ASN A 57 13.44 4.86 -5.31
CA ASN A 57 13.26 3.59 -5.99
C ASN A 57 13.40 2.41 -5.03
N ARG A 58 14.32 2.53 -4.08
CA ARG A 58 14.48 1.51 -3.04
C ARG A 58 13.25 1.41 -2.15
N LEU A 59 12.72 2.57 -1.70
CA LEU A 59 11.49 2.60 -0.90
C LEU A 59 10.34 1.94 -1.65
N LYS A 60 10.16 2.30 -2.91
CA LYS A 60 9.11 1.73 -3.73
C LYS A 60 9.26 0.22 -3.89
N ARG A 61 10.49 -0.25 -4.06
CA ARG A 61 10.74 -1.68 -4.21
C ARG A 61 10.36 -2.45 -2.95
N VAL A 62 10.73 -1.93 -1.78
CA VAL A 62 10.42 -2.59 -0.51
C VAL A 62 8.91 -2.62 -0.27
N ILE A 63 8.23 -1.50 -0.51
CA ILE A 63 6.77 -1.43 -0.36
C ILE A 63 6.07 -2.37 -1.33
N ARG A 64 6.52 -2.42 -2.58
CA ARG A 64 5.96 -3.32 -3.59
C ARG A 64 6.10 -4.77 -3.20
N GLU A 65 7.28 -5.16 -2.67
CA GLU A 65 7.53 -6.53 -2.26
C GLU A 65 6.64 -6.92 -1.06
N ALA A 66 6.47 -6.00 -0.11
CA ALA A 66 5.57 -6.22 1.02
C ALA A 66 4.14 -6.43 0.56
N TYR A 67 3.69 -5.65 -0.42
CA TYR A 67 2.35 -5.82 -0.98
C TYR A 67 2.23 -7.15 -1.71
N ARG A 68 3.22 -7.50 -2.53
CA ARG A 68 3.20 -8.76 -3.27
C ARG A 68 2.99 -9.94 -2.33
N ASN A 69 3.67 -9.93 -1.19
CA ASN A 69 3.58 -11.04 -0.25
C ASN A 69 2.29 -11.03 0.60
N ASN A 70 1.52 -9.94 0.54
CA ASN A 70 0.21 -9.86 1.17
C ASN A 70 -0.94 -10.13 0.19
N GLU A 71 -0.69 -10.01 -1.11
CA GLU A 71 -1.74 -9.97 -2.13
C GLU A 71 -2.69 -11.17 -2.07
N LYS A 72 -2.14 -12.36 -1.95
CA LYS A 72 -2.95 -13.58 -1.95
C LYS A 72 -3.79 -13.76 -0.69
N SER A 73 -3.56 -12.95 0.31
CA SER A 73 -4.30 -13.01 1.58
C SER A 73 -5.41 -11.99 1.66
N ILE A 74 -5.64 -11.21 0.60
CA ILE A 74 -6.67 -10.16 0.61
C ILE A 74 -7.70 -10.39 -0.48
N ASN A 75 -8.89 -9.81 -0.26
CA ASN A 75 -9.98 -9.85 -1.23
C ASN A 75 -9.65 -9.00 -2.45
N LYS A 76 -10.39 -9.23 -3.54
CA LYS A 76 -10.32 -8.40 -4.75
C LYS A 76 -11.26 -7.20 -4.63
N GLY A 77 -11.04 -6.21 -5.49
CA GLY A 77 -11.92 -5.06 -5.57
C GLY A 77 -11.46 -3.87 -4.76
N ASN A 78 -10.17 -3.77 -4.53
CA ASN A 78 -9.58 -2.74 -3.67
C ASN A 78 -8.57 -1.91 -4.43
N THR A 79 -8.53 -0.62 -4.14
CA THR A 79 -7.51 0.27 -4.67
C THR A 79 -6.75 0.90 -3.50
N PHE A 80 -5.44 0.80 -3.55
CA PHE A 80 -4.54 1.29 -2.50
C PHE A 80 -3.54 2.29 -3.05
N VAL A 81 -3.25 3.33 -2.28
CA VAL A 81 -2.06 4.15 -2.52
C VAL A 81 -1.25 4.17 -1.23
N PHE A 82 -0.03 3.69 -1.32
CA PHE A 82 0.87 3.61 -0.18
C PHE A 82 1.87 4.77 -0.23
N LEU A 83 2.20 5.31 0.95
CA LEU A 83 3.17 6.38 1.11
C LEU A 83 4.10 6.05 2.27
N TRP A 84 5.31 6.63 2.23
CA TRP A 84 6.23 6.56 3.36
C TRP A 84 5.94 7.75 4.29
N LYS A 85 5.92 7.52 5.59
CA LYS A 85 5.67 8.59 6.55
C LYS A 85 6.84 9.56 6.58
N LYS A 86 6.54 10.84 6.41
CA LYS A 86 7.57 11.89 6.30
C LYS A 86 8.49 11.97 7.51
N LYS A 87 7.95 11.69 8.70
CA LYS A 87 8.70 11.79 9.95
C LYS A 87 9.58 10.59 10.23
N ILE A 88 9.45 9.52 9.46
CA ILE A 88 10.21 8.29 9.68
C ILE A 88 11.44 8.31 8.77
N ARG A 89 12.60 8.08 9.37
CA ARG A 89 13.86 8.04 8.62
C ARG A 89 13.81 6.93 7.57
N ILE A 90 14.27 7.24 6.38
CA ILE A 90 14.23 6.28 5.27
C ILE A 90 15.11 5.04 5.54
N GLU A 91 16.11 5.16 6.42
CA GLU A 91 16.92 4.02 6.85
C GLU A 91 16.10 2.96 7.57
N GLN A 92 14.92 3.33 8.08
CA GLN A 92 13.99 2.38 8.71
C GLN A 92 13.18 1.60 7.69
N CYS A 93 13.35 1.85 6.40
CA CYS A 93 12.63 1.13 5.36
C CYS A 93 13.29 -0.23 5.14
N LYS A 94 13.00 -1.13 6.05
CA LYS A 94 13.42 -2.53 5.98
C LYS A 94 12.20 -3.39 5.69
N TYR A 95 12.40 -4.44 4.93
CA TYR A 95 11.28 -5.26 4.49
C TYR A 95 10.40 -5.73 5.64
N ASN A 96 10.99 -6.25 6.72
CA ASN A 96 10.21 -6.76 7.84
C ASN A 96 9.35 -5.69 8.48
N ASN A 97 9.88 -4.46 8.63
CA ASN A 97 9.13 -3.35 9.18
C ASN A 97 7.93 -3.01 8.30
N VAL A 98 8.16 -2.93 7.00
CA VAL A 98 7.12 -2.54 6.04
C VAL A 98 6.08 -3.65 5.88
N TYR A 99 6.53 -4.89 5.81
CA TYR A 99 5.62 -6.04 5.67
C TYR A 99 4.66 -6.12 6.85
N GLU A 100 5.18 -6.05 8.07
CA GLU A 100 4.36 -6.12 9.27
C GLU A 100 3.39 -4.95 9.35
N ASP A 101 3.88 -3.74 9.03
CA ASP A 101 3.09 -2.53 9.04
C ASP A 101 1.93 -2.61 8.04
N MET A 102 2.24 -3.06 6.83
CA MET A 102 1.23 -3.23 5.77
C MET A 102 0.21 -4.30 6.13
N THR A 103 0.66 -5.42 6.66
CA THR A 103 -0.24 -6.50 7.10
C THR A 103 -1.24 -5.96 8.12
N ASN A 104 -0.77 -5.18 9.08
CA ASN A 104 -1.65 -4.61 10.11
C ASN A 104 -2.64 -3.61 9.52
N ILE A 105 -2.20 -2.80 8.56
CA ILE A 105 -3.10 -1.86 7.87
C ILE A 105 -4.19 -2.62 7.11
N LEU A 106 -3.81 -3.65 6.37
CA LEU A 106 -4.77 -4.43 5.58
C LEU A 106 -5.79 -5.14 6.47
N LYS A 107 -5.35 -5.60 7.64
CA LYS A 107 -6.26 -6.19 8.62
C LYS A 107 -7.22 -5.17 9.21
N LYS A 108 -6.76 -3.96 9.45
CA LYS A 108 -7.62 -2.87 9.92
C LYS A 108 -8.68 -2.50 8.90
N ILE A 109 -8.34 -2.56 7.62
CA ILE A 109 -9.31 -2.32 6.54
C ILE A 109 -10.39 -3.41 6.53
N GLY A 110 -10.05 -4.62 6.96
CA GLY A 110 -11.01 -5.72 7.04
C GLY A 110 -11.09 -6.55 5.77
N ILE A 111 -10.05 -6.54 4.96
CA ILE A 111 -10.03 -7.25 3.68
C ILE A 111 -9.09 -8.46 3.67
N TYR A 112 -8.54 -8.81 4.82
CA TYR A 112 -7.64 -9.95 4.93
C TYR A 112 -8.44 -11.24 4.95
N TYR A 113 -8.16 -12.11 4.00
CA TYR A 113 -8.89 -13.36 3.80
C TYR A 113 -8.87 -14.26 5.02
N ASN A 114 -7.69 -14.43 5.61
CA ASN A 114 -7.50 -15.36 6.71
C ASN A 114 -8.30 -14.97 7.96
N GLU A 115 -8.50 -13.68 8.16
CA GLU A 115 -9.30 -13.17 9.27
C GLU A 115 -10.76 -13.56 9.12
N GLN A 116 -11.28 -13.56 7.89
CA GLN A 116 -12.66 -13.91 7.60
C GLN A 116 -12.91 -15.40 7.72
N ASN A 117 -11.91 -16.22 7.38
CA ASN A 117 -12.05 -17.67 7.38
C ASN A 117 -11.94 -18.29 8.75
N ASN A 118 -11.50 -17.55 9.73
CA ASN A 118 -11.36 -18.04 11.10
C ASN A 118 -12.63 -17.88 11.95
N ASN A 119 -13.67 -17.38 11.35
CA ASN A 119 -14.95 -17.18 12.03
C ASN A 119 -15.88 -18.38 11.95
#